data_48ecc94526e6088efbfece9b13d95654
#
_entry.id   48ecc94526e6088efbfece9b13d95654
#
_cell.length_a   1.000
_cell.length_b   1.000
_cell.length_c   1.000
_cell.angle_alpha   90.00
_cell.angle_beta   90.00
_cell.angle_gamma   90.00
#
_symmetry.space_group_name_H-M   'P 1'
#
loop_
_entity.id
_entity.type
_entity.pdbx_description
1 polymer ?
#
loop_
_entity_poly.entity_id
_entity_poly.type
_entity_poly.pdbx_seq_one_letter_code
_entity_poly.pdbx_strand_id
1 'polypeptide(L)'
;MHVEFINKPVSGKYPEKHFGNITPNCLWVKFTDDENEWVGSFETGWVKDAKLIFQLQNHKAFIIANGHGYLIDFNLKEQINESVISHIESALLNAVNDTIYFIDGFDIKYVNSDGSVDVLLSDYNFDKIILIKIKDNKLYAKYWHYQANTNSFNFEIDLITKEVKDSFYIEEKQMNTDKPKIGLVDRIKNYFNKS
;
A
#
# COMPACT_ATOMS: atom_id res chain seq x y z
N MET A 1 -3.00 -7.78 23.31
CA MET A 1 -3.68 -8.43 22.17
C MET A 1 -2.66 -9.17 21.31
N HIS A 2 -2.97 -10.38 20.89
CA HIS A 2 -2.21 -11.16 19.91
C HIS A 2 -3.13 -11.54 18.75
N VAL A 3 -2.64 -11.48 17.52
CA VAL A 3 -3.42 -11.76 16.31
C VAL A 3 -2.58 -12.60 15.36
N GLU A 4 -3.11 -13.73 14.91
CA GLU A 4 -2.39 -14.68 14.05
C GLU A 4 -3.29 -15.36 13.01
N PHE A 5 -2.72 -15.72 11.87
CA PHE A 5 -3.40 -16.60 10.91
C PHE A 5 -3.46 -18.03 11.47
N ILE A 6 -4.61 -18.66 11.33
CA ILE A 6 -4.82 -20.05 11.73
C ILE A 6 -5.45 -20.86 10.58
N ASN A 7 -5.40 -22.19 10.68
CA ASN A 7 -6.24 -23.04 9.88
C ASN A 7 -7.71 -22.90 10.30
N LYS A 8 -8.64 -23.23 9.40
CA LYS A 8 -10.07 -23.23 9.73
C LYS A 8 -10.31 -24.03 11.01
N PRO A 9 -10.86 -23.42 12.07
CA PRO A 9 -11.11 -24.10 13.35
C PRO A 9 -12.24 -25.14 13.23
N VAL A 10 -12.29 -26.03 14.18
CA VAL A 10 -13.47 -26.89 14.36
C VAL A 10 -14.63 -25.99 14.81
N SER A 11 -15.76 -26.11 14.13
CA SER A 11 -16.95 -25.30 14.42
C SER A 11 -17.38 -25.40 15.90
N GLY A 12 -17.66 -24.24 16.48
CA GLY A 12 -18.05 -24.13 17.90
C GLY A 12 -16.89 -24.16 18.90
N LYS A 13 -15.64 -24.28 18.44
CA LYS A 13 -14.48 -24.21 19.35
C LYS A 13 -14.25 -22.80 19.89
N TYR A 14 -14.52 -21.78 19.10
CA TYR A 14 -14.36 -20.36 19.39
C TYR A 14 -15.64 -19.59 19.05
N PRO A 15 -15.90 -18.43 19.65
CA PRO A 15 -16.80 -17.46 19.07
C PRO A 15 -16.31 -17.05 17.68
N GLU A 16 -17.18 -17.14 16.68
CA GLU A 16 -16.84 -16.90 15.27
C GLU A 16 -17.49 -15.64 14.74
N LYS A 17 -16.78 -14.86 13.94
CA LYS A 17 -17.29 -13.70 13.21
C LYS A 17 -16.85 -13.80 11.74
N HIS A 18 -17.73 -13.36 10.83
CA HIS A 18 -17.43 -13.35 9.38
C HIS A 18 -17.33 -11.92 8.87
N PHE A 19 -16.34 -11.68 8.01
CA PHE A 19 -16.07 -10.40 7.39
C PHE A 19 -16.03 -10.56 5.86
N GLY A 20 -16.80 -9.73 5.16
CA GLY A 20 -17.08 -9.90 3.74
C GLY A 20 -18.11 -11.01 3.47
N ASN A 21 -18.12 -11.55 2.26
CA ASN A 21 -19.00 -12.64 1.88
C ASN A 21 -18.49 -13.98 2.45
N ILE A 22 -19.43 -14.83 2.85
CA ILE A 22 -19.10 -16.19 3.30
C ILE A 22 -18.79 -17.03 2.07
N THR A 23 -17.51 -17.31 1.87
CA THR A 23 -17.00 -18.15 0.77
C THR A 23 -16.23 -19.35 1.33
N PRO A 24 -16.11 -20.46 0.55
CA PRO A 24 -15.29 -21.59 0.98
C PRO A 24 -13.82 -21.24 1.21
N ASN A 25 -13.33 -20.20 0.54
CA ASN A 25 -11.93 -19.76 0.53
C ASN A 25 -11.69 -18.57 1.45
N CYS A 26 -12.13 -18.64 2.70
CA CYS A 26 -11.81 -17.62 3.69
C CYS A 26 -10.44 -17.85 4.33
N LEU A 27 -9.75 -16.77 4.70
CA LEU A 27 -8.65 -16.82 5.67
C LEU A 27 -9.20 -16.71 7.08
N TRP A 28 -8.61 -17.50 7.98
CA TRP A 28 -8.98 -17.50 9.38
C TRP A 28 -7.91 -16.82 10.21
N VAL A 29 -8.35 -15.95 11.10
CA VAL A 29 -7.49 -15.20 12.02
C VAL A 29 -8.00 -15.40 13.43
N LYS A 30 -7.10 -15.74 14.34
CA LYS A 30 -7.37 -15.84 15.76
C LYS A 30 -6.94 -14.55 16.43
N PHE A 31 -7.80 -14.07 17.29
CA PHE A 31 -7.62 -12.91 18.13
C PHE A 31 -7.63 -13.34 19.59
N THR A 32 -6.62 -12.96 20.35
CA THR A 32 -6.48 -13.35 21.77
C THR A 32 -5.97 -12.18 22.59
N ASP A 33 -6.53 -11.97 23.78
CA ASP A 33 -5.97 -11.17 24.86
C ASP A 33 -6.07 -11.96 26.17
N ASP A 34 -5.85 -11.30 27.30
CA ASP A 34 -5.85 -11.95 28.61
C ASP A 34 -7.22 -12.50 29.02
N GLU A 35 -8.32 -11.94 28.47
CA GLU A 35 -9.68 -12.25 28.89
C GLU A 35 -10.53 -12.84 27.76
N ASN A 36 -10.18 -12.61 26.52
CA ASN A 36 -11.01 -12.92 25.37
C ASN A 36 -10.24 -13.69 24.29
N GLU A 37 -10.95 -14.63 23.68
CA GLU A 37 -10.46 -15.36 22.52
C GLU A 37 -11.62 -15.55 21.51
N TRP A 38 -11.38 -15.20 20.26
CA TRP A 38 -12.35 -15.39 19.19
C TRP A 38 -11.65 -15.54 17.83
N VAL A 39 -12.37 -15.96 16.81
CA VAL A 39 -11.84 -16.11 15.46
C VAL A 39 -12.67 -15.34 14.44
N GLY A 40 -11.96 -14.71 13.50
CA GLY A 40 -12.54 -14.09 12.32
C GLY A 40 -12.30 -14.92 11.07
N SER A 41 -13.30 -15.07 10.22
CA SER A 41 -13.10 -15.51 8.85
C SER A 41 -13.22 -14.33 7.89
N PHE A 42 -12.26 -14.18 7.00
CA PHE A 42 -12.11 -13.03 6.10
C PHE A 42 -12.24 -13.49 4.66
N GLU A 43 -13.16 -12.87 3.91
CA GLU A 43 -13.22 -13.08 2.47
C GLU A 43 -11.89 -12.71 1.83
N THR A 44 -11.41 -13.54 0.91
CA THR A 44 -10.12 -13.32 0.26
C THR A 44 -10.28 -12.60 -1.07
N GLY A 45 -9.36 -11.68 -1.34
CA GLY A 45 -9.18 -11.08 -2.67
C GLY A 45 -8.42 -12.00 -3.63
N TRP A 46 -7.85 -11.40 -4.67
CA TRP A 46 -7.27 -12.12 -5.81
C TRP A 46 -5.76 -11.98 -5.88
N VAL A 47 -5.18 -11.15 -5.00
CA VAL A 47 -3.73 -10.95 -4.94
C VAL A 47 -3.12 -12.11 -4.14
N LYS A 48 -2.60 -13.11 -4.85
CA LYS A 48 -1.98 -14.27 -4.23
C LYS A 48 -0.87 -13.84 -3.28
N ASP A 49 -0.79 -14.53 -2.15
CA ASP A 49 0.25 -14.36 -1.13
C ASP A 49 0.28 -12.99 -0.41
N ALA A 50 -0.63 -12.07 -0.74
CA ALA A 50 -0.83 -10.83 0.03
C ALA A 50 -1.58 -11.13 1.33
N LYS A 51 -0.88 -11.71 2.32
CA LYS A 51 -1.40 -12.08 3.63
C LYS A 51 -0.56 -11.40 4.70
N LEU A 52 -1.12 -10.40 5.36
CA LEU A 52 -0.42 -9.64 6.39
C LEU A 52 -1.37 -9.34 7.55
N ILE A 53 -0.80 -9.23 8.74
CA ILE A 53 -1.48 -8.76 9.94
C ILE A 53 -0.64 -7.64 10.52
N PHE A 54 -1.25 -6.49 10.71
CA PHE A 54 -0.67 -5.39 11.47
C PHE A 54 -1.47 -5.20 12.76
N GLN A 55 -0.82 -5.39 13.88
CA GLN A 55 -1.41 -5.04 15.17
C GLN A 55 -1.22 -3.54 15.39
N LEU A 56 -2.31 -2.86 15.71
CA LEU A 56 -2.36 -1.42 15.90
C LEU A 56 -2.64 -1.11 17.37
N GLN A 57 -2.50 0.16 17.75
CA GLN A 57 -2.88 0.63 19.07
C GLN A 57 -4.40 0.49 19.28
N ASN A 58 -4.84 0.72 20.53
CA ASN A 58 -6.27 0.72 20.89
C ASN A 58 -7.03 -0.55 20.50
N HIS A 59 -6.40 -1.72 20.65
CA HIS A 59 -7.03 -3.02 20.36
C HIS A 59 -7.57 -3.15 18.92
N LYS A 60 -6.85 -2.60 17.95
CA LYS A 60 -7.19 -2.73 16.53
C LYS A 60 -6.19 -3.62 15.81
N ALA A 61 -6.63 -4.18 14.70
CA ALA A 61 -5.77 -4.91 13.78
C ALA A 61 -6.17 -4.64 12.33
N PHE A 62 -5.19 -4.52 11.43
CA PHE A 62 -5.44 -4.48 10.00
C PHE A 62 -5.05 -5.83 9.39
N ILE A 63 -6.02 -6.50 8.79
CA ILE A 63 -5.88 -7.83 8.20
C ILE A 63 -5.89 -7.69 6.69
N ILE A 64 -4.88 -8.24 6.01
CA ILE A 64 -4.88 -8.37 4.56
C ILE A 64 -5.06 -9.84 4.21
N ALA A 65 -6.16 -10.13 3.53
CA ALA A 65 -6.58 -11.47 3.12
C ALA A 65 -6.53 -11.61 1.60
N ASN A 66 -5.38 -12.01 1.04
CA ASN A 66 -5.15 -12.10 -0.40
C ASN A 66 -5.54 -10.80 -1.15
N GLY A 67 -5.14 -9.66 -0.61
CA GLY A 67 -5.39 -8.35 -1.20
C GLY A 67 -6.68 -7.66 -0.76
N HIS A 68 -7.53 -8.30 0.04
CA HIS A 68 -8.64 -7.64 0.73
C HIS A 68 -8.20 -7.14 2.10
N GLY A 69 -8.45 -5.87 2.41
CA GLY A 69 -8.06 -5.20 3.66
C GLY A 69 -9.23 -4.96 4.59
N TYR A 70 -9.06 -5.30 5.86
CA TYR A 70 -10.06 -5.19 6.92
C TYR A 70 -9.42 -4.54 8.15
N LEU A 71 -9.92 -3.39 8.56
CA LEU A 71 -9.57 -2.79 9.84
C LEU A 71 -10.58 -3.26 10.89
N ILE A 72 -10.10 -3.98 11.90
CA ILE A 72 -10.93 -4.66 12.89
C ILE A 72 -10.73 -4.03 14.26
N ASP A 73 -11.83 -3.74 14.94
CA ASP A 73 -11.86 -3.51 16.38
C ASP A 73 -11.98 -4.85 17.10
N PHE A 74 -10.98 -5.15 17.92
CA PHE A 74 -10.91 -6.41 18.65
C PHE A 74 -12.05 -6.55 19.69
N ASN A 75 -12.34 -5.48 20.41
CA ASN A 75 -13.30 -5.50 21.51
C ASN A 75 -14.74 -5.57 21.01
N LEU A 76 -15.04 -4.81 19.98
CA LEU A 76 -16.38 -4.80 19.35
C LEU A 76 -16.58 -6.00 18.41
N LYS A 77 -15.50 -6.64 17.97
CA LYS A 77 -15.48 -7.69 16.95
C LYS A 77 -16.13 -7.20 15.65
N GLU A 78 -15.81 -5.98 15.24
CA GLU A 78 -16.43 -5.32 14.10
C GLU A 78 -15.38 -4.77 13.15
N GLN A 79 -15.78 -4.67 11.88
CA GLN A 79 -15.00 -3.98 10.87
C GLN A 79 -15.25 -2.47 11.01
N ILE A 80 -14.17 -1.69 11.00
CA ILE A 80 -14.22 -0.23 11.14
C ILE A 80 -14.38 0.44 9.76
N ASN A 81 -13.62 -0.01 8.75
CA ASN A 81 -13.75 0.54 7.40
C ASN A 81 -15.11 0.15 6.79
N GLU A 82 -15.81 1.11 6.20
CA GLU A 82 -17.16 0.94 5.68
C GLU A 82 -17.27 -0.15 4.59
N SER A 83 -16.24 -0.27 3.77
CA SER A 83 -16.16 -1.26 2.70
C SER A 83 -14.81 -1.97 2.70
N VAL A 84 -14.78 -3.18 2.15
CA VAL A 84 -13.53 -3.93 1.96
C VAL A 84 -12.59 -3.13 1.05
N ILE A 85 -11.35 -2.92 1.52
CA ILE A 85 -10.30 -2.34 0.68
C ILE A 85 -9.78 -3.44 -0.22
N SER A 86 -9.82 -3.24 -1.54
CA SER A 86 -9.45 -4.28 -2.51
C SER A 86 -8.08 -4.01 -3.15
N HIS A 87 -7.51 -5.06 -3.78
CA HIS A 87 -6.29 -4.99 -4.58
C HIS A 87 -5.02 -4.56 -3.83
N ILE A 88 -4.93 -4.82 -2.54
CA ILE A 88 -3.70 -4.55 -1.79
C ILE A 88 -2.61 -5.53 -2.22
N GLU A 89 -1.58 -5.04 -2.91
CA GLU A 89 -0.44 -5.85 -3.37
C GLU A 89 0.64 -5.98 -2.30
N SER A 90 0.91 -4.90 -1.59
CA SER A 90 1.87 -4.85 -0.48
C SER A 90 1.50 -3.72 0.47
N ALA A 91 1.94 -3.81 1.71
CA ALA A 91 1.64 -2.79 2.71
C ALA A 91 2.78 -2.64 3.72
N LEU A 92 2.87 -1.43 4.31
CA LEU A 92 3.78 -1.09 5.40
C LEU A 92 3.02 -0.34 6.49
N LEU A 93 3.33 -0.65 7.74
CA LEU A 93 2.82 0.08 8.90
C LEU A 93 3.77 1.23 9.26
N ASN A 94 3.22 2.44 9.41
CA ASN A 94 3.86 3.50 10.17
C ASN A 94 3.39 3.40 11.64
N ALA A 95 4.21 2.76 12.46
CA ALA A 95 3.87 2.51 13.85
C ALA A 95 3.82 3.78 14.73
N VAL A 96 4.23 4.94 14.22
CA VAL A 96 4.18 6.20 14.97
C VAL A 96 2.75 6.74 15.06
N ASN A 97 1.96 6.53 14.01
CA ASN A 97 0.60 7.06 13.90
C ASN A 97 -0.45 6.03 13.47
N ASP A 98 -0.11 4.73 13.52
CA ASP A 98 -0.98 3.61 13.12
C ASP A 98 -1.54 3.72 11.69
N THR A 99 -0.83 4.37 10.80
CA THR A 99 -1.24 4.49 9.41
C THR A 99 -0.64 3.35 8.59
N ILE A 100 -1.48 2.67 7.82
CA ILE A 100 -1.06 1.61 6.89
C ILE A 100 -0.96 2.19 5.49
N TYR A 101 0.22 2.17 4.90
CA TYR A 101 0.45 2.53 3.50
C TYR A 101 0.45 1.27 2.65
N PHE A 102 -0.24 1.28 1.52
CA PHE A 102 -0.37 0.11 0.65
C PHE A 102 -0.41 0.49 -0.82
N ILE A 103 -0.14 -0.48 -1.67
CA ILE A 103 -0.22 -0.36 -3.12
C ILE A 103 -1.54 -0.95 -3.61
N ASP A 104 -2.23 -0.17 -4.45
CA ASP A 104 -3.41 -0.56 -5.20
C ASP A 104 -3.19 -0.20 -6.67
N GLY A 105 -2.66 -1.15 -7.44
CA GLY A 105 -2.26 -0.93 -8.83
C GLY A 105 -1.14 0.11 -8.97
N PHE A 106 -1.46 1.29 -9.48
CA PHE A 106 -0.51 2.40 -9.70
C PHE A 106 -0.50 3.43 -8.58
N ASP A 107 -1.36 3.23 -7.58
CA ASP A 107 -1.54 4.17 -6.49
C ASP A 107 -0.84 3.68 -5.23
N ILE A 108 -0.25 4.62 -4.51
CA ILE A 108 0.06 4.44 -3.10
C ILE A 108 -1.06 5.11 -2.31
N LYS A 109 -1.77 4.30 -1.56
CA LYS A 109 -2.86 4.71 -0.68
C LYS A 109 -2.49 4.49 0.79
N TYR A 110 -3.27 5.05 1.67
CA TYR A 110 -3.14 4.77 3.09
C TYR A 110 -4.50 4.69 3.77
N VAL A 111 -4.57 3.86 4.79
CA VAL A 111 -5.71 3.73 5.67
C VAL A 111 -5.35 4.29 7.05
N ASN A 112 -6.21 5.17 7.54
CA ASN A 112 -6.11 5.78 8.86
C ASN A 112 -6.73 4.89 9.95
N SER A 113 -6.45 5.21 11.20
CA SER A 113 -7.00 4.47 12.35
C SER A 113 -8.53 4.53 12.50
N ASP A 114 -9.19 5.44 11.79
CA ASP A 114 -10.66 5.55 11.70
C ASP A 114 -11.26 4.76 10.53
N GLY A 115 -10.43 4.12 9.71
CA GLY A 115 -10.85 3.33 8.54
C GLY A 115 -10.99 4.11 7.25
N SER A 116 -10.77 5.42 7.27
CA SER A 116 -10.74 6.23 6.04
C SER A 116 -9.55 5.86 5.16
N VAL A 117 -9.74 5.90 3.84
CA VAL A 117 -8.71 5.60 2.84
C VAL A 117 -8.48 6.80 1.97
N ASP A 118 -7.23 7.23 1.88
CA ASP A 118 -6.79 8.36 1.06
C ASP A 118 -5.68 7.96 0.10
N VAL A 119 -5.51 8.73 -0.98
CA VAL A 119 -4.41 8.57 -1.94
C VAL A 119 -3.22 9.41 -1.49
N LEU A 120 -2.06 8.78 -1.34
CA LEU A 120 -0.80 9.45 -1.08
C LEU A 120 -0.11 9.90 -2.38
N LEU A 121 -0.07 9.02 -3.36
CA LEU A 121 0.55 9.25 -4.66
C LEU A 121 -0.17 8.43 -5.73
N SER A 122 -0.45 9.06 -6.86
CA SER A 122 -1.01 8.42 -8.05
C SER A 122 -0.22 8.90 -9.27
N ASP A 123 0.37 7.97 -10.04
CA ASP A 123 1.07 8.29 -11.28
C ASP A 123 0.94 7.16 -12.30
N TYR A 124 0.36 7.44 -13.44
CA TYR A 124 0.16 6.48 -14.54
C TYR A 124 1.47 6.03 -15.22
N ASN A 125 2.59 6.67 -14.90
CA ASN A 125 3.89 6.27 -15.41
C ASN A 125 4.51 5.11 -14.64
N PHE A 126 3.91 4.71 -13.52
CA PHE A 126 4.36 3.55 -12.77
C PHE A 126 3.82 2.27 -13.39
N ASP A 127 4.74 1.37 -13.75
CA ASP A 127 4.38 0.03 -14.23
C ASP A 127 4.25 -0.96 -13.05
N LYS A 128 5.10 -0.79 -12.06
CA LYS A 128 5.09 -1.58 -10.83
C LYS A 128 5.70 -0.76 -9.69
N ILE A 129 5.11 -0.84 -8.51
CA ILE A 129 5.63 -0.21 -7.31
C ILE A 129 5.98 -1.28 -6.27
N ILE A 130 7.05 -1.06 -5.51
CA ILE A 130 7.41 -1.87 -4.35
C ILE A 130 7.69 -0.93 -3.18
N LEU A 131 6.93 -1.07 -2.11
CA LEU A 131 7.20 -0.41 -0.85
C LEU A 131 8.40 -1.08 -0.17
N ILE A 132 9.37 -0.28 0.28
CA ILE A 132 10.61 -0.82 0.88
C ILE A 132 10.57 -0.68 2.40
N LYS A 133 10.33 0.53 2.89
CA LYS A 133 10.31 0.82 4.34
C LYS A 133 9.71 2.20 4.61
N ILE A 134 9.36 2.40 5.88
CA ILE A 134 9.09 3.72 6.46
C ILE A 134 10.17 4.00 7.51
N LYS A 135 10.80 5.16 7.43
CA LYS A 135 11.82 5.60 8.38
C LYS A 135 11.86 7.12 8.42
N ASP A 136 11.99 7.71 9.62
CA ASP A 136 12.13 9.16 9.84
C ASP A 136 11.04 9.98 9.09
N ASN A 137 9.77 9.56 9.21
CA ASN A 137 8.62 10.12 8.51
C ASN A 137 8.73 10.13 6.97
N LYS A 138 9.53 9.24 6.40
CA LYS A 138 9.66 9.06 4.97
C LYS A 138 9.28 7.65 4.57
N LEU A 139 8.49 7.54 3.50
CA LEU A 139 8.22 6.30 2.82
C LEU A 139 9.24 6.14 1.68
N TYR A 140 9.96 5.03 1.69
CA TYR A 140 10.91 4.66 0.64
C TYR A 140 10.28 3.59 -0.22
N ALA A 141 10.32 3.80 -1.53
CA ALA A 141 9.76 2.87 -2.49
C ALA A 141 10.62 2.81 -3.76
N LYS A 142 10.29 1.84 -4.60
CA LYS A 142 10.92 1.59 -5.89
C LYS A 142 9.83 1.35 -6.91
N TYR A 143 10.02 1.84 -8.12
CA TYR A 143 9.09 1.59 -9.21
C TYR A 143 9.81 1.33 -10.54
N TRP A 144 9.08 0.80 -11.49
CA TRP A 144 9.46 0.72 -12.90
C TRP A 144 8.67 1.76 -13.66
N HIS A 145 9.37 2.54 -14.48
CA HIS A 145 8.73 3.52 -15.33
C HIS A 145 8.44 2.90 -16.70
N TYR A 146 7.22 3.03 -17.21
CA TYR A 146 6.80 2.34 -18.44
C TYR A 146 7.66 2.68 -19.67
N GLN A 147 8.31 3.84 -19.72
CA GLN A 147 9.21 4.25 -20.79
C GLN A 147 10.66 3.82 -20.61
N ALA A 148 11.05 3.35 -19.45
CA ALA A 148 12.45 3.10 -19.11
C ALA A 148 12.90 1.65 -19.29
N ASN A 149 12.14 0.86 -20.02
CA ASN A 149 12.35 -0.51 -20.49
C ASN A 149 12.77 -1.57 -19.47
N THR A 150 13.64 -1.34 -18.51
CA THR A 150 14.08 -2.37 -17.55
C THR A 150 14.61 -1.81 -16.25
N ASN A 151 14.86 -0.52 -16.18
CA ASN A 151 15.43 0.10 -14.99
C ASN A 151 14.35 0.41 -13.97
N SER A 152 14.66 0.10 -12.72
CA SER A 152 13.84 0.53 -11.61
C SER A 152 14.46 1.76 -10.97
N PHE A 153 13.61 2.66 -10.51
CA PHE A 153 13.97 3.92 -9.89
C PHE A 153 13.55 3.91 -8.42
N ASN A 154 14.34 4.57 -7.59
CA ASN A 154 13.98 4.76 -6.19
C ASN A 154 13.33 6.13 -6.02
N PHE A 155 12.37 6.21 -5.14
CA PHE A 155 11.81 7.46 -4.69
C PHE A 155 11.55 7.45 -3.18
N GLU A 156 11.52 8.63 -2.60
CA GLU A 156 11.09 8.84 -1.24
C GLU A 156 9.94 9.86 -1.19
N ILE A 157 8.99 9.63 -0.30
CA ILE A 157 7.90 10.56 -0.02
C ILE A 157 8.06 11.01 1.43
N ASP A 158 8.15 12.30 1.66
CA ASP A 158 8.01 12.86 2.99
C ASP A 158 6.54 12.79 3.42
N LEU A 159 6.25 12.04 4.48
CA LEU A 159 4.88 11.76 4.90
C LEU A 159 4.19 12.97 5.57
N ILE A 160 4.96 14.00 5.94
CA ILE A 160 4.44 15.25 6.53
C ILE A 160 4.14 16.25 5.42
N THR A 161 5.13 16.54 4.57
CA THR A 161 5.00 17.57 3.52
C THR A 161 4.38 17.07 2.25
N LYS A 162 4.33 15.74 2.06
CA LYS A 162 3.92 15.04 0.84
C LYS A 162 4.85 15.29 -0.36
N GLU A 163 6.03 15.84 -0.13
CA GLU A 163 7.02 16.05 -1.19
C GLU A 163 7.60 14.71 -1.64
N VAL A 164 7.71 14.54 -2.96
CA VAL A 164 8.28 13.36 -3.61
C VAL A 164 9.66 13.71 -4.14
N LYS A 165 10.67 12.90 -3.79
CA LYS A 165 12.00 12.94 -4.40
C LYS A 165 12.20 11.66 -5.20
N ASP A 166 12.36 11.81 -6.50
CA ASP A 166 12.42 10.73 -7.46
C ASP A 166 13.74 10.76 -8.23
N SER A 167 14.45 9.63 -8.27
CA SER A 167 15.73 9.52 -8.97
C SER A 167 15.60 9.67 -10.49
N PHE A 168 14.50 9.23 -11.09
CA PHE A 168 14.26 9.37 -12.52
C PHE A 168 14.18 10.85 -12.94
N TYR A 169 13.40 11.65 -12.24
CA TYR A 169 13.28 13.08 -12.54
C TYR A 169 14.56 13.86 -12.24
N ILE A 170 15.37 13.41 -11.29
CA ILE A 170 16.68 14.01 -11.00
C ILE A 170 17.64 13.76 -12.16
N GLU A 171 17.72 12.51 -12.66
CA GLU A 171 18.54 12.13 -13.80
C GLU A 171 18.12 12.85 -15.10
N GLU A 172 16.80 12.94 -15.36
CA GLU A 172 16.27 13.65 -16.52
C GLU A 172 16.60 15.16 -16.49
N LYS A 173 16.52 15.79 -15.31
CA LYS A 173 16.93 17.18 -15.15
C LYS A 173 18.43 17.36 -15.41
N GLN A 174 19.28 16.47 -14.93
CA GLN A 174 20.73 16.53 -15.17
C GLN A 174 21.05 16.37 -16.66
N MET A 175 20.46 15.40 -17.35
CA MET A 175 20.64 15.20 -18.80
C MET A 175 20.18 16.42 -19.61
N ASN A 176 19.16 17.13 -19.16
CA ASN A 176 18.65 18.33 -19.86
C ASN A 176 19.48 19.59 -19.54
N THR A 177 20.20 19.65 -18.43
CA THR A 177 21.13 20.74 -18.13
C THR A 177 22.43 20.63 -18.94
N ASP A 178 22.84 19.41 -19.29
CA ASP A 178 24.06 19.17 -20.10
C ASP A 178 23.83 19.30 -21.60
N LYS A 179 22.58 19.40 -22.07
CA LYS A 179 22.29 19.74 -23.44
C LYS A 179 22.58 21.24 -23.65
N PRO A 180 23.45 21.60 -24.63
CA PRO A 180 23.70 23.00 -24.92
C PRO A 180 22.36 23.68 -25.21
N LYS A 181 22.08 24.78 -24.52
CA LYS A 181 20.90 25.60 -24.78
C LYS A 181 20.98 26.10 -26.24
N ILE A 182 20.46 25.33 -27.15
CA ILE A 182 20.30 25.77 -28.54
C ILE A 182 19.30 26.92 -28.49
N GLY A 183 19.79 28.11 -28.73
CA GLY A 183 18.99 29.34 -28.72
C GLY A 183 17.82 29.20 -29.71
N LEU A 184 16.73 29.92 -29.43
CA LEU A 184 15.55 29.94 -30.30
C LEU A 184 15.92 30.21 -31.79
N VAL A 185 16.92 31.05 -32.01
CA VAL A 185 17.46 31.41 -33.31
C VAL A 185 18.11 30.23 -34.05
N ASP A 186 18.80 29.33 -33.30
CA ASP A 186 19.45 28.16 -33.89
C ASP A 186 18.42 27.04 -34.19
N ARG A 187 17.33 26.96 -33.45
CA ARG A 187 16.20 26.08 -33.76
C ARG A 187 15.49 26.50 -35.03
N ILE A 188 15.31 27.78 -35.25
CA ILE A 188 14.69 28.33 -36.48
C ILE A 188 15.60 28.08 -37.68
N LYS A 189 16.90 28.28 -37.60
CA LYS A 189 17.87 28.01 -38.69
C LYS A 189 17.89 26.53 -39.11
N ASN A 190 17.82 25.61 -38.12
CA ASN A 190 17.78 24.17 -38.40
C ASN A 190 16.47 23.70 -39.05
N TYR A 191 15.39 24.45 -38.90
CA TYR A 191 14.11 24.14 -39.57
C TYR A 191 14.12 24.52 -41.03
N PHE A 192 14.78 25.63 -41.40
CA PHE A 192 14.86 26.12 -42.80
C PHE A 192 15.96 25.46 -43.62
N ASN A 193 16.95 24.80 -43.01
CA ASN A 193 18.00 24.10 -43.74
C ASN A 193 17.72 22.61 -44.01
N LYS A 194 16.49 22.14 -43.76
CA LYS A 194 16.01 20.78 -44.08
C LYS A 194 14.95 20.74 -45.17
N SER A 195 14.81 21.82 -45.92
CA SER A 195 13.89 21.89 -47.06
C SER A 195 14.66 21.74 -48.38
#